data_cf170bb9d88bf67b3cdcd819808c9026
#
_entry.id   cf170bb9d88bf67b3cdcd819808c9026
#
_cell.length_a   1.000
_cell.length_b   1.000
_cell.length_c   1.000
_cell.angle_alpha   90.00
_cell.angle_beta   90.00
_cell.angle_gamma   90.00
#
_symmetry.space_group_name_H-M   'P 1'
#
loop_
_entity.id
_entity.type
_entity.pdbx_description
1 polymer ?
#
loop_
_entity_poly.entity_id
_entity_poly.type
_entity_poly.pdbx_seq_one_letter_code
_entity_poly.pdbx_strand_id
1 'polypeptide(L)'
;MLIYLFIRARNEYRKWRTIGLLTTGLALIGFALFPLMPPRLLGNCREVGACIDSPYVDTMAEYGGLWSFDSGLMESLSNQYAAMPSLHFAWALWSWLAIRKHITTKFGRFAIASYPPLTLFAIMVTANHYWIDALGGAVVLGVAYYLGVHVISWFDSVALRTRIPAEST
;
A
#
# COMPACT_ATOMS: atom_id res chain seq x y z
N MET A 1 14.05 0.66 -3.29
CA MET A 1 13.54 1.79 -4.07
C MET A 1 13.82 3.13 -3.39
N LEU A 2 13.33 3.42 -2.19
CA LEU A 2 13.53 4.74 -1.53
C LEU A 2 14.99 5.11 -1.31
N ILE A 3 15.85 4.15 -0.94
CA ILE A 3 17.30 4.37 -0.80
C ILE A 3 17.91 4.85 -2.13
N TYR A 4 17.54 4.21 -3.24
CA TYR A 4 18.00 4.62 -4.57
C TYR A 4 17.59 6.06 -4.89
N LEU A 5 16.31 6.42 -4.67
CA LEU A 5 15.80 7.77 -4.91
C LEU A 5 16.49 8.79 -3.99
N PHE A 6 16.74 8.44 -2.72
CA PHE A 6 17.44 9.31 -1.78
C PHE A 6 18.86 9.66 -2.25
N ILE A 7 19.58 8.67 -2.79
CA ILE A 7 20.97 8.87 -3.23
C ILE A 7 21.04 9.55 -4.60
N ARG A 8 20.13 9.17 -5.54
CA ARG A 8 20.25 9.55 -6.97
C ARG A 8 19.27 10.62 -7.43
N ALA A 9 18.15 10.82 -6.71
CA ALA A 9 17.07 11.70 -7.16
C ALA A 9 16.30 12.32 -5.96
N ARG A 10 16.93 13.19 -5.20
CA ARG A 10 16.39 13.75 -3.94
C ARG A 10 15.02 14.41 -4.07
N ASN A 11 14.75 15.11 -5.18
CA ASN A 11 13.45 15.73 -5.42
C ASN A 11 12.34 14.67 -5.59
N GLU A 12 12.64 13.60 -6.34
CA GLU A 12 11.73 12.47 -6.51
C GLU A 12 11.57 11.69 -5.19
N TYR A 13 12.63 11.55 -4.38
CA TYR A 13 12.57 10.94 -3.06
C TYR A 13 11.56 11.63 -2.16
N ARG A 14 11.62 12.97 -2.03
CA ARG A 14 10.69 13.73 -1.18
C ARG A 14 9.25 13.50 -1.62
N LYS A 15 8.99 13.57 -2.93
CA LYS A 15 7.67 13.33 -3.51
C LYS A 15 7.16 11.93 -3.19
N TRP A 16 7.90 10.91 -3.56
CA TRP A 16 7.43 9.52 -3.43
C TRP A 16 7.36 9.05 -1.98
N ARG A 17 8.25 9.53 -1.11
CA ARG A 17 8.13 9.29 0.33
C ARG A 17 6.84 9.88 0.89
N THR A 18 6.51 11.12 0.58
CA THR A 18 5.28 11.77 1.05
C THR A 18 4.04 11.04 0.53
N ILE A 19 4.01 10.68 -0.75
CA ILE A 19 2.91 9.90 -1.33
C ILE A 19 2.77 8.53 -0.63
N GLY A 20 3.87 7.82 -0.41
CA GLY A 20 3.84 6.52 0.28
C GLY A 20 3.32 6.60 1.72
N LEU A 21 3.74 7.63 2.47
CA LEU A 21 3.24 7.86 3.82
C LEU A 21 1.74 8.22 3.82
N LEU A 22 1.30 9.08 2.91
CA LEU A 22 -0.11 9.42 2.77
C LEU A 22 -0.95 8.20 2.34
N THR A 23 -0.46 7.39 1.41
CA THR A 23 -1.12 6.14 1.00
C THR A 23 -1.34 5.23 2.20
N THR A 24 -0.28 5.01 3.00
CA THR A 24 -0.37 4.17 4.19
C THR A 24 -1.32 4.76 5.23
N GLY A 25 -1.22 6.06 5.53
CA GLY A 25 -2.10 6.73 6.48
C GLY A 25 -3.58 6.67 6.08
N LEU A 26 -3.90 6.95 4.80
CA LEU A 26 -5.26 6.85 4.28
C LEU A 26 -5.80 5.42 4.31
N ALA A 27 -4.95 4.43 4.01
CA ALA A 27 -5.36 3.03 4.09
C ALA A 27 -5.64 2.58 5.51
N LEU A 28 -4.85 3.03 6.51
CA LEU A 28 -5.12 2.75 7.93
C LEU A 28 -6.47 3.34 8.38
N ILE A 29 -6.82 4.54 7.90
CA ILE A 29 -8.14 5.12 8.12
C ILE A 29 -9.21 4.25 7.46
N GLY A 30 -8.97 3.78 6.23
CA GLY A 30 -9.87 2.86 5.53
C GLY A 30 -10.12 1.57 6.32
N PHE A 31 -9.08 0.94 6.86
CA PHE A 31 -9.21 -0.26 7.70
C PHE A 31 -10.02 -0.02 8.98
N ALA A 32 -9.86 1.16 9.58
CA ALA A 32 -10.62 1.52 10.78
C ALA A 32 -12.11 1.77 10.50
N LEU A 33 -12.43 2.34 9.32
CA LEU A 33 -13.80 2.68 8.95
C LEU A 33 -14.56 1.53 8.30
N PHE A 34 -13.86 0.66 7.59
CA PHE A 34 -14.41 -0.46 6.82
C PHE A 34 -13.63 -1.76 7.08
N PRO A 35 -13.79 -2.36 8.28
CA PRO A 35 -13.18 -3.65 8.56
C PRO A 35 -13.83 -4.70 7.63
N LEU A 36 -13.08 -5.22 6.68
CA LEU A 36 -13.53 -6.20 5.70
C LEU A 36 -12.77 -7.51 5.88
N MET A 37 -13.53 -8.60 5.96
CA MET A 37 -13.00 -9.94 6.11
C MET A 37 -12.41 -10.44 4.78
N PRO A 38 -11.16 -10.92 4.77
CA PRO A 38 -10.57 -11.52 3.57
C PRO A 38 -11.23 -12.87 3.21
N PRO A 39 -11.17 -13.29 1.92
CA PRO A 39 -11.81 -14.53 1.47
C PRO A 39 -11.37 -15.79 2.23
N ARG A 40 -10.11 -15.88 2.65
CA ARG A 40 -9.57 -17.03 3.39
C ARG A 40 -10.28 -17.33 4.71
N LEU A 41 -10.88 -16.32 5.34
CA LEU A 41 -11.58 -16.46 6.63
C LEU A 41 -13.06 -16.86 6.46
N LEU A 42 -13.62 -16.86 5.24
CA LEU A 42 -15.03 -17.19 4.99
C LEU A 42 -15.41 -18.60 5.42
N GLY A 43 -14.48 -19.56 5.37
CA GLY A 43 -14.71 -20.93 5.84
C GLY A 43 -14.61 -21.13 7.35
N ASN A 44 -14.19 -20.11 8.11
CA ASN A 44 -13.94 -20.21 9.53
C ASN A 44 -15.18 -19.79 10.33
N CYS A 45 -16.07 -20.77 10.58
CA CYS A 45 -17.36 -20.57 11.28
C CYS A 45 -17.24 -20.12 12.74
N ARG A 46 -16.04 -20.08 13.31
CA ARG A 46 -15.87 -19.87 14.77
C ARG A 46 -16.03 -18.43 15.21
N GLU A 47 -15.85 -17.45 14.32
CA GLU A 47 -15.78 -16.05 14.74
C GLU A 47 -16.98 -15.17 14.33
N VAL A 48 -17.74 -15.54 13.30
CA VAL A 48 -18.75 -14.60 12.70
C VAL A 48 -20.15 -15.18 12.54
N GLY A 49 -20.40 -16.43 12.91
CA GLY A 49 -21.74 -17.03 12.92
C GLY A 49 -22.40 -17.31 11.57
N ALA A 50 -21.78 -16.93 10.47
CA ALA A 50 -22.24 -17.22 9.11
C ALA A 50 -21.30 -18.25 8.46
N CYS A 51 -21.65 -19.52 8.60
CA CYS A 51 -20.96 -20.60 7.89
C CYS A 51 -21.32 -20.56 6.41
N ILE A 52 -20.44 -20.03 5.59
CA ILE A 52 -20.50 -20.21 4.14
C ILE A 52 -19.57 -21.38 3.85
N ASP A 53 -20.10 -22.41 3.17
CA ASP A 53 -19.29 -23.51 2.66
C ASP A 53 -18.36 -22.92 1.57
N SER A 54 -17.15 -22.56 2.01
CA SER A 54 -16.21 -21.77 1.20
C SER A 54 -15.09 -22.70 0.72
N PRO A 55 -14.78 -22.71 -0.59
CA PRO A 55 -13.65 -23.46 -1.12
C PRO A 55 -12.29 -22.86 -0.78
N TYR A 56 -12.26 -21.74 -0.07
CA TYR A 56 -11.00 -21.05 0.27
C TYR A 56 -10.34 -21.74 1.47
N VAL A 57 -9.04 -22.00 1.30
CA VAL A 57 -8.15 -22.50 2.36
C VAL A 57 -7.48 -21.33 3.04
N ASP A 58 -7.42 -21.32 4.37
CA ASP A 58 -6.63 -20.31 5.09
C ASP A 58 -5.14 -20.68 5.00
N THR A 59 -4.53 -20.16 3.93
CA THR A 59 -3.10 -20.39 3.63
C THR A 59 -2.17 -19.86 4.71
N MET A 60 -2.60 -18.87 5.51
CA MET A 60 -1.78 -18.34 6.60
C MET A 60 -1.84 -19.24 7.83
N ALA A 61 -2.99 -19.87 8.10
CA ALA A 61 -3.11 -20.84 9.18
C ALA A 61 -2.40 -22.16 8.82
N GLU A 62 -2.53 -22.65 7.58
CA GLU A 62 -1.95 -23.94 7.17
C GLU A 62 -0.45 -23.87 6.89
N TYR A 63 0.03 -22.80 6.22
CA TYR A 63 1.40 -22.70 5.70
C TYR A 63 2.20 -21.53 6.25
N GLY A 64 1.60 -20.69 7.10
CA GLY A 64 2.20 -19.45 7.60
C GLY A 64 3.41 -19.65 8.53
N GLY A 65 3.52 -20.79 9.20
CA GLY A 65 4.62 -21.11 10.11
C GLY A 65 4.84 -20.00 11.16
N LEU A 66 6.05 -19.45 11.24
CA LEU A 66 6.39 -18.34 12.14
C LEU A 66 5.67 -17.01 11.82
N TRP A 67 5.09 -16.90 10.64
CA TRP A 67 4.34 -15.73 10.14
C TRP A 67 2.83 -15.94 10.21
N SER A 68 2.36 -17.03 10.82
CA SER A 68 0.96 -17.27 11.09
C SER A 68 0.40 -16.17 11.99
N PHE A 69 -0.79 -15.67 11.65
CA PHE A 69 -1.49 -14.67 12.47
C PHE A 69 -1.91 -15.21 13.85
N ASP A 70 -1.94 -16.52 14.01
CA ASP A 70 -2.29 -17.20 15.26
C ASP A 70 -1.12 -17.33 16.22
N SER A 71 0.06 -16.80 15.88
CA SER A 71 1.25 -16.87 16.71
C SER A 71 1.48 -15.59 17.52
N GLY A 72 1.11 -15.58 18.79
CA GLY A 72 1.54 -14.65 19.84
C GLY A 72 1.53 -13.15 19.45
N LEU A 73 2.71 -12.59 19.15
CA LEU A 73 2.85 -11.16 18.84
C LEU A 73 2.13 -10.75 17.54
N MET A 74 2.06 -11.64 16.56
CA MET A 74 1.39 -11.37 15.28
C MET A 74 -0.12 -11.32 15.46
N GLU A 75 -0.71 -12.15 16.30
CA GLU A 75 -2.14 -12.13 16.63
C GLU A 75 -2.55 -10.77 17.22
N SER A 76 -1.74 -10.24 18.15
CA SER A 76 -2.04 -8.96 18.81
C SER A 76 -1.79 -7.73 17.94
N LEU A 77 -0.90 -7.82 16.95
CA LEU A 77 -0.52 -6.69 16.08
C LEU A 77 -1.20 -6.72 14.70
N SER A 78 -1.71 -7.87 14.27
CA SER A 78 -2.33 -8.01 12.95
C SER A 78 -3.84 -7.77 13.02
N ASN A 79 -4.33 -6.89 12.17
CA ASN A 79 -5.76 -6.77 11.93
C ASN A 79 -6.17 -7.73 10.81
N GLN A 80 -6.69 -8.89 11.17
CA GLN A 80 -7.12 -9.93 10.19
C GLN A 80 -8.26 -9.45 9.29
N TYR A 81 -9.01 -8.43 9.70
CA TYR A 81 -10.13 -7.84 8.96
C TYR A 81 -9.72 -6.62 8.11
N ALA A 82 -8.43 -6.36 7.94
CA ALA A 82 -7.92 -5.24 7.16
C ALA A 82 -7.74 -5.61 5.66
N ALA A 83 -8.79 -6.14 5.01
CA ALA A 83 -8.70 -6.52 3.61
C ALA A 83 -8.80 -5.31 2.67
N MET A 84 -9.62 -4.30 2.96
CA MET A 84 -9.86 -3.15 2.08
C MET A 84 -9.48 -1.83 2.76
N PRO A 85 -8.70 -0.96 2.09
CA PRO A 85 -8.06 -1.09 0.76
C PRO A 85 -6.76 -1.92 0.80
N SER A 86 -6.42 -2.68 -0.26
CA SER A 86 -5.20 -3.48 -0.28
C SER A 86 -3.93 -2.63 -0.32
N LEU A 87 -3.21 -2.57 0.80
CA LEU A 87 -1.89 -1.92 0.86
C LEU A 87 -0.83 -2.68 0.06
N HIS A 88 -0.93 -3.99 -0.06
CA HIS A 88 0.00 -4.78 -0.86
C HIS A 88 0.00 -4.31 -2.31
N PHE A 89 -1.18 -4.20 -2.90
CA PHE A 89 -1.30 -3.72 -4.28
C PHE A 89 -0.94 -2.23 -4.40
N ALA A 90 -1.38 -1.39 -3.47
CA ALA A 90 -1.05 0.03 -3.44
C ALA A 90 0.47 0.27 -3.40
N TRP A 91 1.21 -0.46 -2.55
CA TRP A 91 2.67 -0.35 -2.46
C TRP A 91 3.39 -0.93 -3.66
N ALA A 92 2.88 -1.99 -4.28
CA ALA A 92 3.44 -2.53 -5.51
C ALA A 92 3.31 -1.51 -6.66
N LEU A 93 2.11 -0.92 -6.81
CA LEU A 93 1.84 0.11 -7.82
C LEU A 93 2.66 1.38 -7.56
N TRP A 94 2.73 1.84 -6.31
CA TRP A 94 3.54 2.96 -5.88
C TRP A 94 5.04 2.73 -6.18
N SER A 95 5.56 1.55 -5.90
CA SER A 95 6.95 1.20 -6.17
C SER A 95 7.26 1.25 -7.67
N TRP A 96 6.37 0.71 -8.50
CA TRP A 96 6.50 0.78 -9.95
C TRP A 96 6.48 2.22 -10.46
N LEU A 97 5.51 3.02 -10.03
CA LEU A 97 5.37 4.42 -10.44
C LEU A 97 6.59 5.25 -10.04
N ALA A 98 7.13 5.03 -8.84
CA ALA A 98 8.25 5.78 -8.32
C ALA A 98 9.57 5.52 -9.06
N ILE A 99 9.82 4.27 -9.49
CA ILE A 99 11.14 3.91 -10.03
C ILE A 99 11.15 3.73 -11.55
N ARG A 100 9.99 3.55 -12.21
CA ARG A 100 9.92 3.22 -13.64
C ARG A 100 10.70 4.16 -14.57
N LYS A 101 10.79 5.45 -14.22
CA LYS A 101 11.52 6.46 -14.98
C LYS A 101 13.05 6.31 -14.89
N HIS A 102 13.53 5.67 -13.84
CA HIS A 102 14.96 5.52 -13.56
C HIS A 102 15.54 4.21 -14.11
N ILE A 103 14.68 3.32 -14.62
CA ILE A 103 15.12 2.04 -15.17
C ILE A 103 15.25 2.15 -16.68
N THR A 104 16.48 1.96 -17.17
CA THR A 104 16.82 2.12 -18.60
C THR A 104 16.81 0.81 -19.37
N THR A 105 17.13 -0.31 -18.72
CA THR A 105 17.23 -1.62 -19.38
C THR A 105 15.84 -2.21 -19.68
N LYS A 106 15.68 -2.88 -20.83
CA LYS A 106 14.42 -3.53 -21.22
C LYS A 106 13.97 -4.57 -20.18
N PHE A 107 14.91 -5.38 -19.70
CA PHE A 107 14.65 -6.40 -18.68
C PHE A 107 14.19 -5.76 -17.36
N GLY A 108 14.88 -4.72 -16.90
CA GLY A 108 14.49 -4.01 -15.67
C GLY A 108 13.10 -3.36 -15.78
N ARG A 109 12.77 -2.78 -16.93
CA ARG A 109 11.42 -2.23 -17.19
C ARG A 109 10.35 -3.30 -17.14
N PHE A 110 10.61 -4.46 -17.74
CA PHE A 110 9.70 -5.60 -17.68
C PHE A 110 9.55 -6.10 -16.24
N ALA A 111 10.65 -6.32 -15.53
CA ALA A 111 10.64 -6.83 -14.16
C ALA A 111 9.85 -5.91 -13.21
N ILE A 112 10.07 -4.58 -13.28
CA ILE A 112 9.32 -3.67 -12.39
C ILE A 112 7.86 -3.50 -12.82
N ALA A 113 7.54 -3.60 -14.11
CA ALA A 113 6.17 -3.55 -14.59
C ALA A 113 5.37 -4.81 -14.23
N SER A 114 6.04 -5.96 -14.09
CA SER A 114 5.45 -7.22 -13.65
C SER A 114 5.11 -7.23 -12.16
N TYR A 115 5.71 -6.35 -11.36
CA TYR A 115 5.55 -6.38 -9.91
C TYR A 115 4.09 -6.14 -9.46
N PRO A 116 3.35 -5.10 -9.90
CA PRO A 116 1.95 -4.93 -9.53
C PRO A 116 1.04 -6.10 -9.95
N PRO A 117 1.05 -6.60 -11.20
CA PRO A 117 0.20 -7.71 -11.58
C PRO A 117 0.56 -9.03 -10.88
N LEU A 118 1.84 -9.29 -10.61
CA LEU A 118 2.25 -10.45 -9.81
C LEU A 118 1.79 -10.33 -8.36
N THR A 119 1.85 -9.13 -7.78
CA THR A 119 1.31 -8.89 -6.43
C THR A 119 -0.20 -9.11 -6.40
N LEU A 120 -0.94 -8.60 -7.40
CA LEU A 120 -2.37 -8.84 -7.53
C LEU A 120 -2.69 -10.33 -7.61
N PHE A 121 -1.97 -11.05 -8.48
CA PHE A 121 -2.12 -12.50 -8.60
C PHE A 121 -1.85 -13.21 -7.25
N ALA A 122 -0.76 -12.87 -6.57
CA ALA A 122 -0.39 -13.48 -5.31
C ALA A 122 -1.46 -13.28 -4.22
N ILE A 123 -1.95 -12.04 -4.03
CA ILE A 123 -2.96 -11.75 -3.00
C ILE A 123 -4.32 -12.38 -3.28
N MET A 124 -4.64 -12.64 -4.56
CA MET A 124 -5.87 -13.34 -4.95
C MET A 124 -5.74 -14.86 -4.78
N VAL A 125 -4.63 -15.46 -5.24
CA VAL A 125 -4.41 -16.92 -5.12
C VAL A 125 -4.28 -17.36 -3.67
N THR A 126 -3.69 -16.53 -2.82
CA THR A 126 -3.61 -16.79 -1.37
C THR A 126 -4.90 -16.43 -0.61
N ALA A 127 -5.96 -16.03 -1.32
CA ALA A 127 -7.25 -15.63 -0.75
C ALA A 127 -7.16 -14.55 0.36
N ASN A 128 -6.09 -13.73 0.33
CA ASN A 128 -5.92 -12.62 1.28
C ASN A 128 -6.74 -11.39 0.90
N HIS A 129 -7.06 -11.22 -0.39
CA HIS A 129 -7.82 -10.08 -0.90
C HIS A 129 -8.75 -10.47 -2.04
N TYR A 130 -9.84 -9.73 -2.17
CA TYR A 130 -10.64 -9.65 -3.38
C TYR A 130 -9.97 -8.72 -4.41
N TRP A 131 -10.29 -8.87 -5.70
CA TRP A 131 -9.79 -7.94 -6.72
C TRP A 131 -10.22 -6.49 -6.46
N ILE A 132 -11.40 -6.29 -5.84
CA ILE A 132 -11.93 -4.98 -5.49
C ILE A 132 -11.08 -4.26 -4.43
N ASP A 133 -10.44 -5.02 -3.54
CA ASP A 133 -9.54 -4.46 -2.52
C ASP A 133 -8.30 -3.84 -3.18
N ALA A 134 -7.82 -4.46 -4.25
CA ALA A 134 -6.72 -3.92 -5.05
C ALA A 134 -7.14 -2.63 -5.77
N LEU A 135 -8.37 -2.57 -6.30
CA LEU A 135 -8.92 -1.35 -6.87
C LEU A 135 -9.00 -0.24 -5.80
N GLY A 136 -9.50 -0.57 -4.60
CA GLY A 136 -9.49 0.34 -3.45
C GLY A 136 -8.08 0.86 -3.12
N GLY A 137 -7.08 -0.03 -3.13
CA GLY A 137 -5.67 0.34 -2.95
C GLY A 137 -5.15 1.30 -4.02
N ALA A 138 -5.52 1.08 -5.29
CA ALA A 138 -5.16 1.99 -6.40
C ALA A 138 -5.83 3.36 -6.24
N VAL A 139 -7.10 3.42 -5.83
CA VAL A 139 -7.83 4.67 -5.56
C VAL A 139 -7.17 5.45 -4.43
N VAL A 140 -6.86 4.79 -3.31
CA VAL A 140 -6.17 5.42 -2.17
C VAL A 140 -4.81 5.97 -2.59
N LEU A 141 -4.03 5.24 -3.39
CA LEU A 141 -2.78 5.74 -3.94
C LEU A 141 -3.00 6.96 -4.85
N GLY A 142 -4.04 6.96 -5.68
CA GLY A 142 -4.40 8.10 -6.54
C GLY A 142 -4.72 9.36 -5.72
N VAL A 143 -5.52 9.23 -4.66
CA VAL A 143 -5.83 10.31 -3.72
C VAL A 143 -4.58 10.79 -3.01
N ALA A 144 -3.75 9.87 -2.51
CA ALA A 144 -2.48 10.19 -1.87
C ALA A 144 -1.50 10.91 -2.80
N TYR A 145 -1.47 10.53 -4.09
CA TYR A 145 -0.66 11.21 -5.11
C TYR A 145 -1.13 12.65 -5.30
N TYR A 146 -2.43 12.85 -5.48
CA TYR A 146 -3.02 14.19 -5.62
C TYR A 146 -2.70 15.07 -4.42
N LEU A 147 -3.01 14.60 -3.22
CA LEU A 147 -2.75 15.33 -1.98
C LEU A 147 -1.25 15.58 -1.77
N GLY A 148 -0.40 14.59 -2.01
CA GLY A 148 1.04 14.68 -1.82
C GLY A 148 1.70 15.74 -2.70
N VAL A 149 1.26 15.86 -3.96
CA VAL A 149 1.74 16.92 -4.87
C VAL A 149 1.33 18.30 -4.36
N HIS A 150 0.07 18.47 -3.90
CA HIS A 150 -0.41 19.75 -3.39
C HIS A 150 0.24 20.12 -2.06
N VAL A 151 0.41 19.19 -1.14
CA VAL A 151 1.12 19.41 0.13
C VAL A 151 2.54 19.88 -0.12
N ILE A 152 3.26 19.24 -1.03
CA ILE A 152 4.63 19.63 -1.35
C ILE A 152 4.68 21.04 -1.95
N SER A 153 3.82 21.36 -2.91
CA SER A 153 3.77 22.69 -3.53
C SER A 153 3.42 23.77 -2.52
N TRP A 154 2.52 23.50 -1.58
CA TRP A 154 2.17 24.40 -0.50
C TRP A 154 3.38 24.68 0.41
N PHE A 155 4.08 23.65 0.87
CA PHE A 155 5.29 23.82 1.69
C PHE A 155 6.38 24.62 0.95
N ASP A 156 6.57 24.37 -0.34
CA ASP A 156 7.56 25.11 -1.14
C ASP A 156 7.18 26.59 -1.27
N SER A 157 5.89 26.88 -1.44
CA SER A 157 5.40 28.26 -1.50
C SER A 157 5.56 29.01 -0.18
N VAL A 158 5.31 28.35 0.95
CA VAL A 158 5.51 28.93 2.29
C VAL A 158 7.00 29.18 2.54
N ALA A 159 7.86 28.22 2.22
CA ALA A 159 9.30 28.35 2.40
C ALA A 159 9.91 29.49 1.55
N LEU A 160 9.37 29.74 0.36
CA LEU A 160 9.78 30.87 -0.48
C LEU A 160 9.35 32.20 0.15
N ARG A 161 8.13 32.31 0.68
CA ARG A 161 7.63 33.53 1.32
C ARG A 161 8.44 33.93 2.57
N THR A 162 8.91 32.94 3.34
CA THR A 162 9.71 33.18 4.54
C THR A 162 11.17 33.53 4.24
N ARG A 163 11.65 33.31 3.01
CA ARG A 163 13.01 33.63 2.57
C ARG A 163 13.18 35.01 1.93
N ILE A 164 12.07 35.66 1.55
CA ILE A 164 12.10 37.02 1.04
C ILE A 164 12.07 37.92 2.27
N PRO A 165 13.19 38.62 2.66
CA PRO A 165 13.13 39.65 3.68
C PRO A 165 12.15 40.72 3.19
N ALA A 166 11.37 41.31 4.08
CA ALA A 166 10.67 42.55 3.79
C ALA A 166 11.73 43.62 3.48
N GLU A 167 12.14 43.74 2.21
CA GLU A 167 12.94 44.89 1.78
C GLU A 167 12.03 46.10 1.79
N SER A 168 12.27 46.86 2.87
CA SER A 168 12.17 48.31 2.99
C SER A 168 11.05 49.05 2.27
N THR A 169 10.09 49.46 3.01
CA THR A 169 9.54 50.81 2.90
C THR A 169 10.46 51.81 3.54
#